data_5ad07fe294a855792a604086441324f7
#
_entry.id   5ad07fe294a855792a604086441324f7
#
_cell.length_a   1.000
_cell.length_b   1.000
_cell.length_c   1.000
_cell.angle_alpha   90.00
_cell.angle_beta   90.00
_cell.angle_gamma   90.00
#
_symmetry.space_group_name_H-M   'P 1'
#
loop_
_entity.id
_entity.type
_entity.pdbx_description
1 polymer ?
#
loop_
_entity_poly.entity_id
_entity_poly.type
_entity_poly.pdbx_seq_one_letter_code
_entity_poly.pdbx_strand_id
1 'polypeptide(L)'
;MSTPFRHVALFGKYQAQGVRPILEEIAQFLVRSGVEVSVDHDTAMNSDWNDYGAMRIDELAQVCDLAVVVGGDGTMLGIGRELARHGIPLIGINQGRLGFITDIAATGWREALAPMIQGDYEAESRPMIEGGVWRDGEQIFQGFALNDVVVRSSTSSMIELRVSVGADHVANIRSDGVIVASHTLSNRPIVLPDDQEVLLELVQGKEASANFDMHGLASMLLGDTVRMQRSAHKARFLHPRGWSYYATLRNKLHWHEGTT
;
A
#
# COMPACT_ATOMS: atom_id res chain seq x y z
N MET A 1 -8.18 -5.96 31.19
CA MET A 1 -8.66 -4.84 30.34
C MET A 1 -9.08 -5.45 29.03
N SER A 2 -10.26 -5.13 28.50
CA SER A 2 -10.72 -5.71 27.22
C SER A 2 -10.00 -5.01 26.07
N THR A 3 -9.36 -5.79 25.20
CA THR A 3 -8.81 -5.28 23.94
C THR A 3 -9.93 -4.82 23.01
N PRO A 4 -9.77 -3.73 22.25
CA PRO A 4 -10.73 -3.32 21.23
C PRO A 4 -10.74 -4.27 20.02
N PHE A 5 -9.71 -5.12 19.87
CA PHE A 5 -9.58 -6.07 18.78
C PHE A 5 -9.93 -7.48 19.24
N ARG A 6 -10.72 -8.19 18.46
CA ARG A 6 -11.18 -9.55 18.74
C ARG A 6 -10.46 -10.59 17.93
N HIS A 7 -10.17 -10.29 16.65
CA HIS A 7 -9.55 -11.22 15.75
C HIS A 7 -8.51 -10.51 14.88
N VAL A 8 -7.26 -10.94 14.96
CA VAL A 8 -6.12 -10.37 14.25
C VAL A 8 -5.64 -11.29 13.15
N ALA A 9 -5.50 -10.76 11.95
CA ALA A 9 -4.86 -11.43 10.82
C ALA A 9 -3.34 -11.15 10.82
N LEU A 10 -2.53 -12.18 10.65
CA LEU A 10 -1.07 -12.09 10.54
C LEU A 10 -0.64 -12.28 9.09
N PHE A 11 0.17 -11.35 8.60
CA PHE A 11 0.76 -11.36 7.27
C PHE A 11 2.29 -11.28 7.38
N GLY A 12 2.98 -12.11 6.61
CA GLY A 12 4.44 -12.10 6.50
C GLY A 12 4.91 -11.74 5.11
N LYS A 13 6.14 -11.22 5.02
CA LYS A 13 6.76 -10.95 3.73
C LYS A 13 6.99 -12.26 2.97
N TYR A 14 6.54 -12.31 1.71
CA TYR A 14 6.79 -13.43 0.80
C TYR A 14 8.29 -13.77 0.71
N GLN A 15 8.64 -15.04 0.82
CA GLN A 15 10.00 -15.60 0.74
C GLN A 15 11.05 -14.98 1.71
N ALA A 16 10.65 -14.31 2.79
CA ALA A 16 11.60 -13.80 3.76
C ALA A 16 12.03 -14.91 4.73
N GLN A 17 13.31 -15.30 4.66
CA GLN A 17 13.91 -16.15 5.68
C GLN A 17 13.84 -15.46 7.05
N GLY A 18 13.42 -16.21 8.09
CA GLY A 18 13.35 -15.70 9.46
C GLY A 18 12.09 -14.91 9.82
N VAL A 19 11.06 -14.86 8.95
CA VAL A 19 9.78 -14.22 9.27
C VAL A 19 8.95 -15.06 10.24
N ARG A 20 9.01 -16.38 10.12
CA ARG A 20 8.24 -17.34 10.92
C ARG A 20 8.44 -17.16 12.43
N PRO A 21 9.67 -17.15 12.99
CA PRO A 21 9.83 -17.03 14.45
C PRO A 21 9.17 -15.77 15.04
N ILE A 22 9.29 -14.63 14.37
CA ILE A 22 8.64 -13.39 14.85
C ILE A 22 7.12 -13.47 14.75
N LEU A 23 6.58 -14.08 13.68
CA LEU A 23 5.13 -14.28 13.54
C LEU A 23 4.60 -15.20 14.63
N GLU A 24 5.31 -16.29 14.96
CA GLU A 24 4.96 -17.21 16.04
C GLU A 24 4.94 -16.51 17.41
N GLU A 25 5.96 -15.69 17.69
CA GLU A 25 6.00 -14.90 18.93
C GLU A 25 4.86 -13.91 19.04
N ILE A 26 4.52 -13.21 17.93
CA ILE A 26 3.41 -12.27 17.86
C ILE A 26 2.09 -13.00 18.05
N ALA A 27 1.87 -14.13 17.38
CA ALA A 27 0.67 -14.93 17.53
C ALA A 27 0.46 -15.39 18.97
N GLN A 28 1.50 -15.94 19.60
CA GLN A 28 1.46 -16.35 21.01
C GLN A 28 1.15 -15.16 21.95
N PHE A 29 1.72 -13.99 21.68
CA PHE A 29 1.46 -12.79 22.45
C PHE A 29 -0.02 -12.36 22.32
N LEU A 30 -0.58 -12.34 21.11
CA LEU A 30 -1.97 -11.97 20.83
C LEU A 30 -2.95 -12.95 21.50
N VAL A 31 -2.72 -14.26 21.37
CA VAL A 31 -3.54 -15.28 22.03
C VAL A 31 -3.52 -15.13 23.55
N ARG A 32 -2.36 -14.88 24.16
CA ARG A 32 -2.24 -14.61 25.61
C ARG A 32 -2.96 -13.32 26.03
N SER A 33 -3.11 -12.37 25.10
CA SER A 33 -3.86 -11.13 25.29
C SER A 33 -5.38 -11.30 25.09
N GLY A 34 -5.84 -12.54 24.81
CA GLY A 34 -7.26 -12.86 24.61
C GLY A 34 -7.79 -12.52 23.23
N VAL A 35 -6.92 -12.45 22.23
CA VAL A 35 -7.25 -12.15 20.82
C VAL A 35 -7.19 -13.42 19.99
N GLU A 36 -8.19 -13.64 19.15
CA GLU A 36 -8.14 -14.68 18.14
C GLU A 36 -7.12 -14.34 17.04
N VAL A 37 -6.46 -15.35 16.49
CA VAL A 37 -5.40 -15.16 15.48
C VAL A 37 -5.66 -16.09 14.30
N SER A 38 -5.60 -15.53 13.10
CA SER A 38 -5.52 -16.27 11.84
C SER A 38 -4.30 -15.79 11.04
N VAL A 39 -3.81 -16.66 10.18
CA VAL A 39 -2.65 -16.37 9.34
C VAL A 39 -3.10 -16.33 7.89
N ASP A 40 -2.55 -15.38 7.14
CA ASP A 40 -2.76 -15.35 5.71
C ASP A 40 -2.25 -16.64 5.04
N HIS A 41 -3.02 -17.17 4.10
CA HIS A 41 -2.74 -18.44 3.43
C HIS A 41 -1.35 -18.47 2.78
N ASP A 42 -0.98 -17.42 2.06
CA ASP A 42 0.32 -17.36 1.38
C ASP A 42 1.46 -17.24 2.40
N THR A 43 1.24 -16.53 3.50
CA THR A 43 2.17 -16.47 4.63
C THR A 43 2.36 -17.83 5.27
N ALA A 44 1.28 -18.57 5.54
CA ALA A 44 1.34 -19.90 6.11
C ALA A 44 2.09 -20.89 5.20
N MET A 45 1.75 -20.91 3.91
CA MET A 45 2.38 -21.76 2.91
C MET A 45 3.89 -21.48 2.75
N ASN A 46 4.26 -20.19 2.67
CA ASN A 46 5.66 -19.79 2.47
C ASN A 46 6.55 -19.99 3.71
N SER A 47 5.95 -20.03 4.90
CA SER A 47 6.65 -20.23 6.16
C SER A 47 6.54 -21.64 6.72
N ASP A 48 5.81 -22.55 6.04
CA ASP A 48 5.46 -23.89 6.52
C ASP A 48 4.86 -23.84 7.94
N TRP A 49 3.88 -22.94 8.14
CA TRP A 49 3.29 -22.67 9.44
C TRP A 49 1.80 -22.98 9.48
N ASN A 50 1.45 -24.06 10.16
CA ASN A 50 0.09 -24.62 10.18
C ASN A 50 -0.56 -24.60 11.58
N ASP A 51 0.01 -23.89 12.55
CA ASP A 51 -0.46 -23.90 13.94
C ASP A 51 -1.71 -23.06 14.17
N TYR A 52 -2.04 -22.17 13.23
CA TYR A 52 -3.20 -21.28 13.25
C TYR A 52 -4.03 -21.45 11.98
N GLY A 53 -5.29 -21.05 12.02
CA GLY A 53 -6.16 -21.09 10.86
C GLY A 53 -5.60 -20.27 9.70
N ALA A 54 -5.20 -20.95 8.61
CA ALA A 54 -4.76 -20.30 7.39
C ALA A 54 -5.98 -19.93 6.54
N MET A 55 -6.13 -18.66 6.19
CA MET A 55 -7.26 -18.12 5.44
C MET A 55 -6.76 -17.23 4.29
N ARG A 56 -7.52 -17.21 3.20
CA ARG A 56 -7.28 -16.24 2.12
C ARG A 56 -7.64 -14.83 2.58
N ILE A 57 -7.05 -13.83 1.95
CA ILE A 57 -7.26 -12.43 2.35
C ILE A 57 -8.74 -12.02 2.34
N ASP A 58 -9.53 -12.54 1.40
CA ASP A 58 -10.97 -12.27 1.32
C ASP A 58 -11.75 -12.85 2.50
N GLU A 59 -11.33 -14.01 3.01
CA GLU A 59 -11.91 -14.68 4.19
C GLU A 59 -11.48 -13.95 5.47
N LEU A 60 -10.20 -13.60 5.57
CA LEU A 60 -9.67 -12.79 6.68
C LEU A 60 -10.42 -11.45 6.80
N ALA A 61 -10.70 -10.83 5.67
CA ALA A 61 -11.42 -9.56 5.62
C ALA A 61 -12.86 -9.62 6.16
N GLN A 62 -13.45 -10.80 6.29
CA GLN A 62 -14.80 -10.98 6.85
C GLN A 62 -14.79 -11.19 8.38
N VAL A 63 -13.69 -11.65 8.94
CA VAL A 63 -13.65 -12.08 10.35
C VAL A 63 -12.71 -11.24 11.20
N CYS A 64 -11.64 -10.67 10.62
CA CYS A 64 -10.63 -9.91 11.35
C CYS A 64 -11.00 -8.43 11.46
N ASP A 65 -10.60 -7.82 12.56
CA ASP A 65 -10.76 -6.39 12.84
C ASP A 65 -9.43 -5.64 12.93
N LEU A 66 -8.30 -6.35 12.78
CA LEU A 66 -6.95 -5.81 12.68
C LEU A 66 -6.07 -6.73 11.84
N ALA A 67 -5.15 -6.15 11.07
CA ALA A 67 -4.06 -6.85 10.40
C ALA A 67 -2.70 -6.44 10.99
N VAL A 68 -1.85 -7.41 11.31
CA VAL A 68 -0.44 -7.18 11.67
C VAL A 68 0.44 -7.73 10.56
N VAL A 69 1.21 -6.85 9.95
CA VAL A 69 2.05 -7.15 8.79
C VAL A 69 3.52 -7.13 9.20
N VAL A 70 4.20 -8.27 9.07
CA VAL A 70 5.64 -8.39 9.31
C VAL A 70 6.37 -8.38 7.98
N GLY A 71 6.97 -7.22 7.66
CA GLY A 71 7.63 -7.03 6.36
C GLY A 71 8.19 -5.63 6.21
N GLY A 72 8.29 -5.15 4.96
CA GLY A 72 8.62 -3.76 4.65
C GLY A 72 7.44 -3.02 4.05
N ASP A 73 7.66 -1.75 3.67
CA ASP A 73 6.62 -0.89 3.09
C ASP A 73 5.92 -1.52 1.89
N GLY A 74 6.65 -2.21 1.00
CA GLY A 74 6.03 -2.88 -0.16
C GLY A 74 5.02 -3.97 0.23
N THR A 75 5.32 -4.77 1.26
CA THR A 75 4.37 -5.77 1.80
C THR A 75 3.15 -5.07 2.40
N MET A 76 3.40 -4.01 3.18
CA MET A 76 2.36 -3.21 3.83
C MET A 76 1.44 -2.54 2.81
N LEU A 77 1.97 -1.98 1.72
CA LEU A 77 1.21 -1.38 0.63
C LEU A 77 0.31 -2.43 -0.07
N GLY A 78 0.85 -3.62 -0.34
CA GLY A 78 0.09 -4.70 -0.96
C GLY A 78 -1.12 -5.11 -0.13
N ILE A 79 -0.89 -5.44 1.14
CA ILE A 79 -1.95 -5.86 2.07
C ILE A 79 -2.92 -4.70 2.36
N GLY A 80 -2.39 -3.48 2.56
CA GLY A 80 -3.19 -2.28 2.82
C GLY A 80 -4.17 -1.97 1.69
N ARG A 81 -3.75 -2.15 0.44
CA ARG A 81 -4.60 -1.97 -0.73
C ARG A 81 -5.78 -2.95 -0.77
N GLU A 82 -5.53 -4.21 -0.44
CA GLU A 82 -6.57 -5.24 -0.42
C GLU A 82 -7.55 -5.04 0.75
N LEU A 83 -7.03 -4.75 1.96
CA LEU A 83 -7.84 -4.62 3.17
C LEU A 83 -8.55 -3.26 3.30
N ALA A 84 -8.12 -2.23 2.56
CA ALA A 84 -8.74 -0.90 2.61
C ALA A 84 -10.23 -0.92 2.26
N ARG A 85 -10.63 -1.79 1.30
CA ARG A 85 -12.04 -1.97 0.90
C ARG A 85 -12.93 -2.49 2.02
N HIS A 86 -12.34 -3.16 3.00
CA HIS A 86 -13.00 -3.74 4.15
C HIS A 86 -12.86 -2.88 5.42
N GLY A 87 -12.11 -1.77 5.33
CA GLY A 87 -11.91 -0.85 6.44
C GLY A 87 -11.04 -1.41 7.58
N ILE A 88 -10.34 -2.53 7.37
CA ILE A 88 -9.48 -3.18 8.36
C ILE A 88 -8.20 -2.36 8.53
N PRO A 89 -7.88 -1.90 9.76
CA PRO A 89 -6.64 -1.19 10.03
C PRO A 89 -5.44 -2.15 10.03
N LEU A 90 -4.25 -1.56 9.80
CA LEU A 90 -3.01 -2.31 9.72
C LEU A 90 -1.97 -1.77 10.70
N ILE A 91 -1.20 -2.68 11.30
CA ILE A 91 0.03 -2.37 12.05
C ILE A 91 1.20 -2.98 11.29
N GLY A 92 2.24 -2.19 11.04
CA GLY A 92 3.43 -2.61 10.30
C GLY A 92 4.64 -2.84 11.20
N ILE A 93 5.20 -4.05 11.18
CA ILE A 93 6.44 -4.42 11.87
C ILE A 93 7.51 -4.66 10.83
N ASN A 94 8.59 -3.89 10.89
CA ASN A 94 9.65 -3.91 9.91
C ASN A 94 10.75 -4.93 10.26
N GLN A 95 11.03 -5.82 9.31
CA GLN A 95 12.09 -6.84 9.44
C GLN A 95 13.49 -6.36 9.03
N GLY A 96 13.59 -5.14 8.51
CA GLY A 96 14.84 -4.57 8.00
C GLY A 96 15.05 -3.12 8.41
N ARG A 97 15.33 -2.26 7.43
CA ARG A 97 15.37 -0.81 7.65
C ARG A 97 13.98 -0.27 7.82
N LEU A 98 13.74 0.48 8.89
CA LEU A 98 12.46 1.12 9.19
C LEU A 98 11.85 1.78 7.92
N GLY A 99 10.57 1.51 7.66
CA GLY A 99 9.83 2.07 6.53
C GLY A 99 9.16 3.41 6.84
N PHE A 100 8.37 3.91 5.91
CA PHE A 100 7.49 5.06 6.12
C PHE A 100 6.17 4.66 6.79
N ILE A 101 5.73 3.43 6.57
CA ILE A 101 4.49 2.86 7.10
C ILE A 101 4.70 1.58 7.92
N THR A 102 5.94 1.07 7.95
CA THR A 102 6.40 -0.01 8.81
C THR A 102 7.39 0.56 9.81
N ASP A 103 6.89 1.23 10.82
CA ASP A 103 7.64 2.05 11.78
C ASP A 103 7.98 1.34 13.10
N ILE A 104 7.47 0.14 13.31
CA ILE A 104 7.83 -0.70 14.45
C ILE A 104 8.99 -1.61 14.05
N ALA A 105 10.11 -1.50 14.75
CA ALA A 105 11.25 -2.38 14.51
C ALA A 105 10.98 -3.79 15.06
N ALA A 106 11.47 -4.82 14.35
CA ALA A 106 11.33 -6.22 14.79
C ALA A 106 11.96 -6.49 16.18
N THR A 107 12.98 -5.73 16.57
CA THR A 107 13.65 -5.89 17.87
C THR A 107 12.89 -5.30 19.05
N GLY A 108 11.90 -4.46 18.82
CA GLY A 108 11.11 -3.78 19.86
C GLY A 108 9.60 -3.91 19.66
N TRP A 109 9.18 -4.89 18.87
CA TRP A 109 7.79 -5.01 18.49
C TRP A 109 6.85 -5.20 19.67
N ARG A 110 7.27 -5.90 20.73
CA ARG A 110 6.43 -6.24 21.87
C ARG A 110 6.06 -5.00 22.69
N GLU A 111 7.03 -4.14 22.94
CA GLU A 111 6.87 -2.90 23.68
C GLU A 111 5.96 -1.91 22.94
N ALA A 112 6.04 -1.91 21.61
CA ALA A 112 5.20 -1.08 20.75
C ALA A 112 3.79 -1.67 20.59
N LEU A 113 3.67 -2.97 20.31
CA LEU A 113 2.39 -3.62 20.01
C LEU A 113 1.51 -3.77 21.26
N ALA A 114 2.09 -4.00 22.44
CA ALA A 114 1.33 -4.27 23.67
C ALA A 114 0.36 -3.14 24.04
N PRO A 115 0.75 -1.86 24.08
CA PRO A 115 -0.21 -0.77 24.31
C PRO A 115 -1.19 -0.61 23.14
N MET A 116 -0.76 -0.82 21.88
CA MET A 116 -1.61 -0.68 20.71
C MET A 116 -2.78 -1.66 20.72
N ILE A 117 -2.54 -2.92 21.09
CA ILE A 117 -3.60 -3.94 21.25
C ILE A 117 -4.60 -3.57 22.34
N GLN A 118 -4.22 -2.75 23.28
CA GLN A 118 -5.11 -2.23 24.33
C GLN A 118 -5.83 -0.93 23.92
N GLY A 119 -5.62 -0.45 22.69
CA GLY A 119 -6.26 0.75 22.14
C GLY A 119 -5.44 2.03 22.25
N ASP A 120 -4.19 1.96 22.73
CA ASP A 120 -3.29 3.11 22.83
C ASP A 120 -2.41 3.22 21.58
N TYR A 121 -2.95 3.83 20.52
CA TYR A 121 -2.31 4.03 19.24
C TYR A 121 -2.72 5.35 18.60
N GLU A 122 -2.00 5.76 17.59
CA GLU A 122 -2.38 6.83 16.67
C GLU A 122 -2.84 6.24 15.33
N ALA A 123 -3.96 6.76 14.79
CA ALA A 123 -4.51 6.28 13.54
C ALA A 123 -4.23 7.27 12.40
N GLU A 124 -3.63 6.77 11.33
CA GLU A 124 -3.47 7.48 10.07
C GLU A 124 -4.43 6.92 9.03
N SER A 125 -5.08 7.81 8.26
CA SER A 125 -5.90 7.42 7.12
C SER A 125 -5.29 7.98 5.85
N ARG A 126 -4.94 7.10 4.90
CA ARG A 126 -4.39 7.50 3.60
C ARG A 126 -5.42 7.35 2.50
N PRO A 127 -5.59 8.37 1.64
CA PRO A 127 -6.40 8.24 0.44
C PRO A 127 -5.79 7.19 -0.49
N MET A 128 -6.63 6.62 -1.35
CA MET A 128 -6.22 5.72 -2.41
C MET A 128 -6.65 6.28 -3.76
N ILE A 129 -5.94 5.89 -4.79
CA ILE A 129 -6.32 6.08 -6.19
C ILE A 129 -6.99 4.80 -6.65
N GLU A 130 -8.17 4.90 -7.26
CA GLU A 130 -8.78 3.82 -8.01
C GLU A 130 -8.80 4.17 -9.48
N GLY A 131 -8.66 3.15 -10.34
CA GLY A 131 -8.67 3.39 -11.76
C GLY A 131 -8.55 2.12 -12.57
N GLY A 132 -8.30 2.28 -13.84
CA GLY A 132 -8.17 1.16 -14.75
C GLY A 132 -7.67 1.59 -16.12
N VAL A 133 -7.58 0.60 -17.01
CA VAL A 133 -7.22 0.77 -18.42
C VAL A 133 -8.42 0.40 -19.28
N TRP A 134 -8.73 1.25 -20.24
CA TRP A 134 -9.80 1.05 -21.22
C TRP A 134 -9.22 0.95 -22.62
N ARG A 135 -9.74 0.01 -23.40
CA ARG A 135 -9.47 -0.19 -24.82
C ARG A 135 -10.78 -0.30 -25.57
N ASP A 136 -10.94 0.48 -26.67
CA ASP A 136 -12.14 0.48 -27.50
C ASP A 136 -13.44 0.66 -26.70
N GLY A 137 -13.38 1.41 -25.59
CA GLY A 137 -14.51 1.67 -24.69
C GLY A 137 -14.76 0.61 -23.62
N GLU A 138 -14.04 -0.52 -23.65
CA GLU A 138 -14.14 -1.58 -22.64
C GLU A 138 -13.04 -1.48 -21.59
N GLN A 139 -13.37 -1.71 -20.34
CA GLN A 139 -12.39 -1.77 -19.26
C GLN A 139 -11.67 -3.12 -19.27
N ILE A 140 -10.38 -3.10 -19.62
CA ILE A 140 -9.54 -4.30 -19.71
C ILE A 140 -8.72 -4.57 -18.42
N PHE A 141 -8.65 -3.58 -17.53
CA PHE A 141 -7.96 -3.70 -16.26
C PHE A 141 -8.57 -2.76 -15.22
N GLN A 142 -8.65 -3.20 -13.96
CA GLN A 142 -9.02 -2.38 -12.81
C GLN A 142 -7.96 -2.53 -11.72
N GLY A 143 -7.61 -1.44 -11.04
CA GLY A 143 -6.61 -1.45 -9.98
C GLY A 143 -6.82 -0.34 -8.97
N PHE A 144 -6.13 -0.51 -7.84
CA PHE A 144 -6.03 0.47 -6.75
C PHE A 144 -4.56 0.76 -6.47
N ALA A 145 -4.26 1.99 -6.08
CA ALA A 145 -2.94 2.39 -5.63
C ALA A 145 -3.03 3.23 -4.36
N LEU A 146 -2.14 2.98 -3.42
CA LEU A 146 -1.95 3.80 -2.23
C LEU A 146 -1.02 4.98 -2.50
N ASN A 147 0.03 4.74 -3.29
CA ASN A 147 1.03 5.75 -3.60
C ASN A 147 0.82 6.37 -4.97
N ASP A 148 0.89 5.57 -6.03
CA ASP A 148 0.93 6.10 -7.38
C ASP A 148 0.44 5.13 -8.46
N VAL A 149 0.09 5.73 -9.60
CA VAL A 149 -0.12 5.04 -10.87
C VAL A 149 0.90 5.59 -11.86
N VAL A 150 1.73 4.70 -12.36
CA VAL A 150 2.79 5.02 -13.32
C VAL A 150 2.40 4.55 -14.71
N VAL A 151 2.25 5.46 -15.65
CA VAL A 151 2.14 5.14 -17.08
C VAL A 151 3.47 5.40 -17.74
N ARG A 152 4.10 4.39 -18.30
CA ARG A 152 5.44 4.52 -18.90
C ARG A 152 5.58 3.72 -20.20
N SER A 153 6.54 4.14 -21.02
CA SER A 153 6.99 3.35 -22.17
C SER A 153 7.49 1.96 -21.72
N SER A 154 7.12 0.94 -22.47
CA SER A 154 7.67 -0.41 -22.31
C SER A 154 8.94 -0.63 -23.16
N THR A 155 9.35 0.40 -23.91
CA THR A 155 10.53 0.40 -24.78
C THR A 155 11.48 1.54 -24.40
N SER A 156 12.62 1.66 -25.06
CA SER A 156 13.55 2.80 -24.90
C SER A 156 13.09 4.08 -25.62
N SER A 157 11.92 4.06 -26.27
CA SER A 157 11.38 5.21 -27.00
C SER A 157 10.43 6.01 -26.12
N MET A 158 10.42 7.33 -26.26
CA MET A 158 9.41 8.19 -25.62
C MET A 158 8.01 7.85 -26.12
N ILE A 159 7.05 8.03 -25.26
CA ILE A 159 5.62 8.01 -25.58
C ILE A 159 5.05 9.42 -25.49
N GLU A 160 3.91 9.64 -26.12
CA GLU A 160 3.13 10.86 -25.94
C GLU A 160 1.80 10.52 -25.29
N LEU A 161 1.54 11.16 -24.17
CA LEU A 161 0.31 11.03 -23.40
C LEU A 161 -0.48 12.33 -23.44
N ARG A 162 -1.75 12.24 -23.84
CA ARG A 162 -2.72 13.34 -23.63
C ARG A 162 -3.23 13.25 -22.22
N VAL A 163 -3.07 14.33 -21.46
CA VAL A 163 -3.51 14.46 -20.08
C VAL A 163 -4.75 15.31 -20.04
N SER A 164 -5.82 14.80 -19.41
CA SER A 164 -7.05 15.55 -19.15
C SER A 164 -7.47 15.38 -17.69
N VAL A 165 -8.16 16.40 -17.15
CA VAL A 165 -8.72 16.40 -15.79
C VAL A 165 -10.17 16.83 -15.88
N GLY A 166 -11.10 15.95 -15.53
CA GLY A 166 -12.50 16.13 -15.84
C GLY A 166 -12.72 16.32 -17.33
N ALA A 167 -13.33 17.44 -17.71
CA ALA A 167 -13.57 17.79 -19.11
C ALA A 167 -12.42 18.60 -19.75
N ASP A 168 -11.43 19.03 -18.97
CA ASP A 168 -10.39 19.94 -19.43
C ASP A 168 -9.16 19.19 -19.94
N HIS A 169 -8.69 19.59 -21.13
CA HIS A 169 -7.39 19.19 -21.64
C HIS A 169 -6.29 19.98 -20.91
N VAL A 170 -5.36 19.25 -20.25
CA VAL A 170 -4.25 19.87 -19.51
C VAL A 170 -3.02 20.04 -20.40
N ALA A 171 -2.54 18.93 -21.00
CA ALA A 171 -1.34 18.95 -21.82
C ALA A 171 -1.19 17.66 -22.66
N ASN A 172 -0.38 17.77 -23.72
CA ASN A 172 0.26 16.61 -24.33
C ASN A 172 1.70 16.51 -23.81
N ILE A 173 2.04 15.39 -23.18
CA ILE A 173 3.35 15.17 -22.55
C ILE A 173 4.10 14.10 -23.35
N ARG A 174 5.24 14.49 -23.93
CA ARG A 174 6.17 13.56 -24.57
C ARG A 174 7.34 13.26 -23.63
N SER A 175 7.38 12.05 -23.11
CA SER A 175 8.35 11.63 -22.09
C SER A 175 8.48 10.11 -22.04
N ASP A 176 9.32 9.61 -21.13
CA ASP A 176 9.39 8.18 -20.82
C ASP A 176 8.15 7.69 -20.07
N GLY A 177 7.40 8.60 -19.41
CA GLY A 177 6.16 8.30 -18.69
C GLY A 177 5.64 9.44 -17.83
N VAL A 178 4.49 9.21 -17.22
CA VAL A 178 3.81 10.12 -16.28
C VAL A 178 3.46 9.36 -15.01
N ILE A 179 3.60 10.01 -13.86
CA ILE A 179 3.22 9.49 -12.56
C ILE A 179 2.05 10.31 -12.03
N VAL A 180 0.96 9.65 -11.66
CA VAL A 180 -0.14 10.24 -10.90
C VAL A 180 -0.07 9.69 -9.49
N ALA A 181 0.11 10.56 -8.49
CA ALA A 181 0.38 10.16 -7.13
C ALA A 181 -0.59 10.78 -6.12
N SER A 182 -0.87 10.07 -5.04
CA SER A 182 -1.65 10.56 -3.89
C SER A 182 -0.88 11.56 -3.03
N HIS A 183 0.42 11.75 -3.27
CA HIS A 183 1.32 12.65 -2.56
C HIS A 183 2.41 13.18 -3.49
N THR A 184 3.13 14.22 -3.08
CA THR A 184 4.16 14.86 -3.90
C THR A 184 5.41 13.99 -4.02
N LEU A 185 5.79 13.64 -5.26
CA LEU A 185 6.98 12.81 -5.58
C LEU A 185 8.10 13.61 -6.27
N SER A 186 7.84 14.83 -6.73
CA SER A 186 8.72 15.61 -7.61
C SER A 186 8.90 17.04 -7.11
N ASN A 187 9.99 17.67 -7.54
CA ASN A 187 10.26 19.09 -7.27
C ASN A 187 9.36 20.06 -8.06
N ARG A 188 8.70 19.60 -9.11
CA ARG A 188 7.81 20.40 -9.97
C ARG A 188 6.57 19.59 -10.36
N PRO A 189 5.72 19.21 -9.40
CA PRO A 189 4.47 18.52 -9.70
C PRO A 189 3.42 19.51 -10.21
N ILE A 190 2.48 19.01 -11.00
CA ILE A 190 1.19 19.67 -11.17
C ILE A 190 0.29 19.11 -10.05
N VAL A 191 -0.29 20.00 -9.25
CA VAL A 191 -1.26 19.63 -8.22
C VAL A 191 -2.65 19.72 -8.81
N LEU A 192 -3.40 18.64 -8.71
CA LEU A 192 -4.75 18.53 -9.26
C LEU A 192 -5.79 18.46 -8.14
N PRO A 193 -7.03 18.91 -8.36
CA PRO A 193 -8.15 18.64 -7.48
C PRO A 193 -8.36 17.12 -7.34
N ASP A 194 -8.69 16.65 -6.14
CA ASP A 194 -8.86 15.21 -5.87
C ASP A 194 -10.30 14.70 -6.08
N ASP A 195 -11.19 15.58 -6.50
CA ASP A 195 -12.60 15.33 -6.83
C ASP A 195 -12.86 15.12 -8.32
N GLN A 196 -11.81 15.17 -9.16
CA GLN A 196 -11.93 15.02 -10.61
C GLN A 196 -11.19 13.78 -11.10
N GLU A 197 -11.72 13.19 -12.18
CA GLU A 197 -11.05 12.09 -12.88
C GLU A 197 -9.84 12.63 -13.65
N VAL A 198 -8.71 11.92 -13.52
CA VAL A 198 -7.51 12.12 -14.33
C VAL A 198 -7.51 11.07 -15.43
N LEU A 199 -7.39 11.51 -16.69
CA LEU A 199 -7.34 10.65 -17.87
C LEU A 199 -6.01 10.82 -18.57
N LEU A 200 -5.33 9.71 -18.84
CA LEU A 200 -4.12 9.62 -19.65
C LEU A 200 -4.41 8.77 -20.87
N GLU A 201 -4.38 9.34 -22.08
CA GLU A 201 -4.55 8.65 -23.34
C GLU A 201 -3.20 8.47 -24.05
N LEU A 202 -2.87 7.26 -24.48
CA LEU A 202 -1.66 7.00 -25.27
C LEU A 202 -1.91 7.44 -26.72
N VAL A 203 -1.44 8.62 -27.09
CA VAL A 203 -1.65 9.21 -28.44
C VAL A 203 -0.49 8.97 -29.40
N GLN A 204 0.71 8.67 -28.88
CA GLN A 204 1.87 8.26 -29.69
C GLN A 204 2.79 7.34 -28.89
N GLY A 205 3.30 6.30 -29.57
CA GLY A 205 4.21 5.29 -29.00
C GLY A 205 3.85 3.90 -29.50
N LYS A 206 4.74 2.93 -29.29
CA LYS A 206 4.49 1.55 -29.71
C LYS A 206 3.79 0.74 -28.63
N GLU A 207 4.34 0.80 -27.42
CA GLU A 207 3.87 0.04 -26.27
C GLU A 207 4.11 0.85 -25.00
N ALA A 208 3.14 0.82 -24.13
CA ALA A 208 3.23 1.41 -22.79
C ALA A 208 2.67 0.43 -21.74
N SER A 209 2.88 0.75 -20.49
CA SER A 209 2.28 0.00 -19.37
C SER A 209 1.78 0.96 -18.32
N ALA A 210 0.64 0.61 -17.69
CA ALA A 210 0.13 1.25 -16.51
C ALA A 210 0.41 0.36 -15.29
N ASN A 211 1.02 0.92 -14.26
CA ASN A 211 1.38 0.26 -13.01
C ASN A 211 0.67 0.93 -11.84
N PHE A 212 0.05 0.14 -10.98
CA PHE A 212 -0.61 0.58 -9.76
C PHE A 212 0.22 0.09 -8.56
N ASP A 213 0.94 0.99 -7.87
CA ASP A 213 1.89 0.68 -6.77
C ASP A 213 2.91 -0.42 -7.12
N MET A 214 3.33 -0.54 -8.37
CA MET A 214 4.24 -1.59 -8.85
C MET A 214 3.70 -3.03 -8.75
N HIS A 215 2.42 -3.24 -8.41
CA HIS A 215 1.82 -4.58 -8.27
C HIS A 215 0.78 -4.92 -9.33
N GLY A 216 0.07 -3.93 -9.85
CA GLY A 216 -0.87 -4.13 -10.96
C GLY A 216 -0.26 -3.62 -12.25
N LEU A 217 -0.05 -4.50 -13.24
CA LEU A 217 0.52 -4.14 -14.54
C LEU A 217 -0.47 -4.41 -15.66
N ALA A 218 -0.84 -3.37 -16.38
CA ALA A 218 -1.61 -3.48 -17.62
C ALA A 218 -0.79 -3.00 -18.81
N SER A 219 -0.75 -3.80 -19.85
CA SER A 219 -0.15 -3.38 -21.15
C SER A 219 -1.11 -2.46 -21.88
N MET A 220 -0.57 -1.38 -22.45
CA MET A 220 -1.30 -0.36 -23.18
C MET A 220 -0.85 -0.32 -24.65
N LEU A 221 -1.81 -0.19 -25.53
CA LEU A 221 -1.64 0.06 -26.97
C LEU A 221 -2.08 1.48 -27.31
N LEU A 222 -1.70 1.92 -28.51
CA LEU A 222 -2.11 3.22 -29.03
C LEU A 222 -3.64 3.39 -28.97
N GLY A 223 -4.11 4.50 -28.42
CA GLY A 223 -5.52 4.79 -28.20
C GLY A 223 -6.09 4.30 -26.86
N ASP A 224 -5.36 3.45 -26.13
CA ASP A 224 -5.79 3.06 -24.79
C ASP A 224 -5.77 4.25 -23.83
N THR A 225 -6.69 4.22 -22.86
CA THR A 225 -6.79 5.26 -21.82
C THR A 225 -6.64 4.67 -20.42
N VAL A 226 -5.92 5.38 -19.58
CA VAL A 226 -5.93 5.15 -18.12
C VAL A 226 -6.79 6.20 -17.48
N ARG A 227 -7.81 5.78 -16.73
CA ARG A 227 -8.68 6.66 -15.95
C ARG A 227 -8.41 6.43 -14.49
N MET A 228 -8.29 7.50 -13.74
CA MET A 228 -7.94 7.46 -12.32
C MET A 228 -8.75 8.52 -11.57
N GLN A 229 -9.21 8.15 -10.40
CA GLN A 229 -9.86 9.08 -9.47
C GLN A 229 -9.51 8.72 -8.03
N ARG A 230 -9.84 9.62 -7.11
CA ARG A 230 -9.75 9.31 -5.69
C ARG A 230 -10.76 8.22 -5.33
N SER A 231 -10.28 7.17 -4.68
CA SER A 231 -11.14 6.09 -4.21
C SER A 231 -11.99 6.55 -3.01
N ALA A 232 -13.20 5.99 -2.91
CA ALA A 232 -14.03 6.10 -1.72
C ALA A 232 -13.40 5.40 -0.49
N HIS A 233 -12.53 4.42 -0.74
CA HIS A 233 -11.83 3.67 0.30
C HIS A 233 -10.55 4.37 0.74
N LYS A 234 -10.20 4.17 2.02
CA LYS A 234 -8.95 4.68 2.61
C LYS A 234 -8.24 3.54 3.32
N ALA A 235 -6.94 3.44 3.16
CA ALA A 235 -6.15 2.57 3.99
C ALA A 235 -5.94 3.21 5.38
N ARG A 236 -6.10 2.41 6.43
CA ARG A 236 -5.93 2.85 7.82
C ARG A 236 -4.70 2.17 8.40
N PHE A 237 -3.75 2.98 8.86
CA PHE A 237 -2.55 2.53 9.55
C PHE A 237 -2.62 2.92 11.02
N LEU A 238 -2.21 2.01 11.89
CA LEU A 238 -2.10 2.27 13.32
C LEU A 238 -0.63 2.31 13.69
N HIS A 239 -0.26 3.35 14.42
CA HIS A 239 1.11 3.64 14.84
C HIS A 239 1.22 3.70 16.36
N PRO A 240 2.39 3.43 16.93
CA PRO A 240 2.62 3.66 18.35
C PRO A 240 2.35 5.12 18.74
N ARG A 241 1.96 5.34 19.99
CA ARG A 241 1.73 6.69 20.52
C ARG A 241 2.99 7.57 20.37
N GLY A 242 2.78 8.82 19.98
CA GLY A 242 3.88 9.76 19.71
C GLY A 242 4.48 9.64 18.31
N TRP A 243 3.90 8.82 17.45
CA TRP A 243 4.28 8.76 16.04
C TRP A 243 4.08 10.10 15.34
N SER A 244 5.00 10.43 14.45
CA SER A 244 4.91 11.64 13.64
C SER A 244 5.42 11.37 12.23
N TYR A 245 4.57 11.60 11.24
CA TYR A 245 4.94 11.52 9.83
C TYR A 245 6.19 12.35 9.50
N TYR A 246 6.26 13.58 10.03
CA TYR A 246 7.42 14.46 9.78
C TYR A 246 8.70 13.98 10.48
N ALA A 247 8.59 13.32 11.63
CA ALA A 247 9.74 12.69 12.28
C ALA A 247 10.24 11.51 11.44
N THR A 248 9.35 10.67 10.97
CA THR A 248 9.67 9.55 10.06
C THR A 248 10.32 10.07 8.78
N LEU A 249 9.76 11.12 8.17
CA LEU A 249 10.28 11.73 6.95
C LEU A 249 11.72 12.29 7.15
N ARG A 250 11.95 13.05 8.24
CA ARG A 250 13.28 13.58 8.57
C ARG A 250 14.32 12.47 8.75
N ASN A 251 13.94 11.43 9.50
CA ASN A 251 14.85 10.29 9.74
C ASN A 251 15.17 9.54 8.45
N LYS A 252 14.20 9.38 7.56
CA LYS A 252 14.37 8.66 6.29
C LYS A 252 15.17 9.44 5.26
N LEU A 253 14.98 10.76 5.18
CA LEU A 253 15.63 11.64 4.21
C LEU A 253 16.91 12.28 4.76
N HIS A 254 17.32 11.95 5.99
CA HIS A 254 18.51 12.50 6.65
C HIS A 254 18.53 14.04 6.67
N TRP A 255 17.36 14.69 6.75
CA TRP A 255 17.24 16.14 6.69
C TRP A 255 17.82 16.89 7.88
N HIS A 256 18.20 16.20 8.94
CA HIS A 256 18.85 16.74 10.13
C HIS A 256 20.37 16.55 10.12
N GLU A 257 20.90 15.78 9.19
CA GLU A 257 22.34 15.64 8.98
C GLU A 257 22.78 16.84 8.13
N GLY A 258 23.22 17.91 8.80
CA GLY A 258 23.82 19.04 8.12
C GLY A 258 25.00 18.56 7.28
N THR A 259 25.04 18.96 6.02
CA THR A 259 26.21 18.82 5.17
C THR A 259 27.38 19.54 5.86
N THR A 260 28.22 18.76 6.57
CA THR A 260 29.56 19.23 6.99
C THR A 260 30.48 19.15 5.81
#